data_cbfe0457a8c86f9fba445f9039eb98bd
#
_entry.id   cbfe0457a8c86f9fba445f9039eb98bd
#
_cell.length_a   1.000
_cell.length_b   1.000
_cell.length_c   1.000
_cell.angle_alpha   90.00
_cell.angle_beta   90.00
_cell.angle_gamma   90.00
#
_symmetry.space_group_name_H-M   'P 1'
#
loop_
_entity.id
_entity.type
_entity.pdbx_description
1 polymer ?
#
loop_
_entity_poly.entity_id
_entity_poly.type
_entity_poly.pdbx_seq_one_letter_code
_entity_poly.pdbx_strand_id
1 'polypeptide(L)' 'MTQDSVTIKLDQFLKWVGAVNTGGEAKLLIQDGEVLVNGAVETRRGRKLGVGDVVRVRGQSYEVAEDGEA' A
#
# COMPACT_ATOMS: atom_id res chain seq x y z
N MET A 1 18.68 -15.68 -4.47
CA MET A 1 18.21 -15.32 -4.29
C MET A 1 17.55 -14.73 -4.44
N THR A 2 17.14 -14.53 -4.57
CA THR A 2 16.55 -13.97 -4.83
C THR A 2 15.72 -13.34 -4.48
N GLN A 3 15.41 -12.75 -4.36
CA GLN A 3 14.60 -12.11 -3.94
C GLN A 3 13.63 -11.89 -4.42
N ASP A 4 13.20 -11.99 -4.75
CA ASP A 4 12.32 -11.90 -5.19
C ASP A 4 11.17 -11.41 -4.75
N SER A 5 10.93 -10.99 -3.78
CA SER A 5 9.70 -10.47 -3.38
C SER A 5 9.51 -9.10 -3.86
N VAL A 6 8.32 -8.77 -4.25
CA VAL A 6 7.98 -7.42 -4.63
C VAL A 6 7.99 -6.56 -3.39
N THR A 7 8.65 -5.42 -3.47
CA THR A 7 8.64 -4.47 -2.38
C THR A 7 8.21 -3.12 -2.95
N ILE A 8 7.18 -2.54 -2.38
CA ILE A 8 6.69 -1.26 -2.85
C ILE A 8 6.32 -0.43 -1.63
N LYS A 9 6.57 0.87 -1.69
CA LYS A 9 6.20 1.73 -0.59
C LYS A 9 4.70 1.94 -0.55
N LEU A 10 4.18 2.12 0.66
CA LEU A 10 2.74 2.23 0.86
C LEU A 10 2.13 3.33 0.01
N ASP A 11 2.73 4.52 -0.02
CA ASP A 11 2.17 5.62 -0.80
C ASP A 11 2.16 5.29 -2.29
N GLN A 12 3.19 4.61 -2.77
CA GLN A 12 3.23 4.24 -4.17
C GLN A 12 2.22 3.16 -4.48
N PHE A 13 2.01 2.24 -3.55
CA PHE A 13 1.04 1.18 -3.74
C PHE A 13 -0.37 1.77 -3.87
N LEU A 14 -0.70 2.78 -3.05
CA LEU A 14 -2.02 3.40 -3.12
C LEU A 14 -2.25 4.05 -4.48
N LYS A 15 -1.20 4.65 -5.06
CA LYS A 15 -1.32 5.19 -6.40
C LYS A 15 -1.47 4.09 -7.44
N TRP A 16 -0.70 3.03 -7.26
CA TRP A 16 -0.67 1.96 -8.24
C TRP A 16 -2.02 1.27 -8.37
N VAL A 17 -2.70 1.04 -7.25
CA VAL A 17 -4.00 0.39 -7.29
C VAL A 17 -5.13 1.37 -7.61
N GLY A 18 -4.82 2.65 -7.75
CA GLY A 18 -5.84 3.63 -8.07
C GLY A 18 -6.66 4.12 -6.89
N ALA A 19 -6.21 3.82 -5.67
CA ALA A 19 -6.92 4.31 -4.50
C ALA A 19 -6.77 5.81 -4.33
N VAL A 20 -5.68 6.37 -4.84
CA VAL A 20 -5.45 7.81 -4.85
C VAL A 20 -4.89 8.18 -6.20
N ASN A 21 -4.94 9.48 -6.54
CA ASN A 21 -4.44 9.96 -7.81
C ASN A 21 -3.03 10.51 -7.73
N THR A 22 -2.59 10.98 -6.57
CA THR A 22 -1.28 11.62 -6.42
C THR A 22 -0.62 11.15 -5.14
N GLY A 23 0.69 11.35 -5.06
CA GLY A 23 1.42 11.05 -3.85
C GLY A 23 1.02 11.94 -2.69
N GLY A 24 0.63 13.19 -2.98
CA GLY A 24 0.17 14.08 -1.92
C GLY A 24 -1.12 13.60 -1.28
N GLU A 25 -2.03 13.09 -2.09
CA GLU A 25 -3.26 12.54 -1.57
C GLU A 25 -2.98 11.30 -0.73
N ALA A 26 -2.08 10.45 -1.18
CA ALA A 26 -1.71 9.27 -0.42
C ALA A 26 -1.13 9.68 0.94
N LYS A 27 -0.26 10.68 0.94
CA LYS A 27 0.36 11.14 2.17
C LYS A 27 -0.69 11.60 3.18
N LEU A 28 -1.67 12.35 2.70
CA LEU A 28 -2.69 12.85 3.61
C LEU A 28 -3.52 11.72 4.21
N LEU A 29 -3.93 10.76 3.40
CA LEU A 29 -4.72 9.64 3.89
C LEU A 29 -3.92 8.82 4.92
N ILE A 30 -2.66 8.59 4.63
CA ILE A 30 -1.84 7.79 5.52
C ILE A 30 -1.63 8.52 6.84
N GLN A 31 -1.33 9.81 6.79
CA GLN A 31 -1.08 10.56 8.01
C GLN A 31 -2.35 10.77 8.83
N ASP A 32 -3.50 10.77 8.19
CA ASP A 32 -4.75 10.92 8.89
C ASP A 32 -5.23 9.63 9.54
N GLY A 33 -4.50 8.53 9.38
CA GLY A 33 -4.91 7.27 9.98
C GLY A 33 -5.98 6.54 9.23
N GLU A 34 -6.16 6.87 7.93
CA GLU A 34 -7.21 6.28 7.14
C GLU A 34 -6.76 5.00 6.45
N VAL A 35 -5.51 4.62 6.60
CA VAL A 35 -4.95 3.47 5.89
C VAL A 35 -4.52 2.43 6.90
N LEU A 36 -4.96 1.19 6.69
CA LEU A 36 -4.55 0.08 7.53
C LEU A 36 -3.72 -0.88 6.71
N VAL A 37 -2.72 -1.46 7.34
CA VAL A 37 -1.92 -2.51 6.74
C VAL A 37 -2.03 -3.72 7.64
N ASN A 38 -2.55 -4.80 7.09
CA ASN A 38 -2.76 -6.04 7.83
C ASN A 38 -3.59 -5.79 9.09
N GLY A 39 -4.57 -4.89 8.97
CA GLY A 39 -5.51 -4.63 10.06
C GLY A 39 -5.06 -3.58 11.06
N ALA A 40 -3.88 -2.99 10.90
CA ALA A 40 -3.39 -1.99 11.85
C ALA A 40 -3.17 -0.68 11.12
N VAL A 41 -3.51 0.42 11.78
CA VAL A 41 -3.33 1.74 11.19
C VAL A 41 -1.85 1.97 10.94
N GLU A 42 -1.52 2.44 9.74
CA GLU A 42 -0.15 2.74 9.38
C GLU A 42 -0.06 4.21 9.00
N THR A 43 0.84 4.96 9.65
CA THR A 43 0.97 6.39 9.38
C THR A 43 2.27 6.74 8.67
N ARG A 44 3.10 5.75 8.35
CA ARG A 44 4.35 6.00 7.64
C ARG A 44 4.14 5.74 6.16
N ARG A 45 4.22 6.78 5.35
CA ARG A 45 3.97 6.60 3.92
C ARG A 45 5.05 5.79 3.24
N GLY A 46 6.23 5.74 3.82
CA GLY A 46 7.33 4.97 3.24
C GLY A 46 7.39 3.53 3.70
N ARG A 47 6.37 3.06 4.41
CA ARG A 47 6.38 1.68 4.83
C ARG A 47 6.48 0.76 3.63
N LYS A 48 7.38 -0.20 3.67
CA LYS A 48 7.55 -1.14 2.57
C LYS A 48 6.57 -2.29 2.72
N LEU A 49 5.93 -2.65 1.63
CA LEU A 49 4.98 -3.73 1.59
C LEU A 49 5.55 -4.88 0.79
N GLY A 50 5.22 -6.08 1.17
CA GLY A 50 5.61 -7.27 0.44
C GLY A 50 4.40 -8.05 -0.01
N VAL A 51 4.64 -9.06 -0.83
CA VAL A 51 3.57 -9.92 -1.32
C VAL A 51 2.81 -10.49 -0.14
N GLY A 52 1.49 -10.42 -0.19
CA GLY A 52 0.63 -10.94 0.86
C GLY A 52 0.17 -9.91 1.85
N ASP A 53 0.80 -8.72 1.88
CA ASP A 53 0.30 -7.68 2.75
C ASP A 53 -1.04 -7.17 2.24
N VAL A 54 -1.95 -6.84 3.14
CA VAL A 54 -3.26 -6.34 2.78
C VAL A 54 -3.39 -4.91 3.25
N VAL A 55 -3.73 -4.04 2.33
CA VAL A 55 -3.90 -2.61 2.61
C VAL A 55 -5.38 -2.28 2.50
N ARG A 56 -5.92 -1.62 3.52
CA ARG A 56 -7.31 -1.21 3.49
C ARG A 56 -7.40 0.30 3.58
N VAL A 57 -8.18 0.87 2.67
CA VAL A 57 -8.38 2.32 2.65
C VAL A 57 -9.77 2.59 2.10
N ARG A 58 -10.50 3.47 2.76
CA ARG A 58 -11.83 3.89 2.34
C ARG A 58 -12.77 2.71 2.13
N GLY A 59 -12.67 1.72 2.98
CA GLY A 59 -13.55 0.56 2.90
C GLY A 59 -13.18 -0.45 1.83
N GLN A 60 -12.09 -0.22 1.11
CA GLN A 60 -11.62 -1.15 0.09
C GLN A 60 -10.36 -1.85 0.56
N SER A 61 -10.23 -3.12 0.26
CA SER A 61 -9.04 -3.89 0.61
C SER A 61 -8.28 -4.24 -0.66
N TYR A 62 -6.96 -4.11 -0.61
CA TYR A 62 -6.10 -4.43 -1.73
C TYR A 62 -4.97 -5.31 -1.22
N GLU A 63 -4.75 -6.43 -1.85
CA GLU A 63 -3.67 -7.31 -1.44
C GLU A 63 -2.48 -7.10 -2.38
N VAL A 64 -1.28 -7.04 -1.82
CA VAL A 64 -0.08 -6.92 -2.63
C VAL A 64 0.19 -8.27 -3.27
N ALA A 65 0.14 -8.31 -4.58
CA ALA A 65 0.33 -9.54 -5.31
C ALA A 65 1.62 -9.46 -6.10
N GLU A 66 2.14 -10.61 -6.50
CA GLU A 66 3.29 -10.64 -7.34
C GLU A 66 2.94 -10.07 -8.66
N ASP A 67 3.85 -9.22 -9.16
CA ASP A 67 3.49 -8.53 -10.23
C ASP A 67 3.42 -9.33 -11.45
N GLY A 68 4.11 -10.26 -11.51
CA GLY A 68 4.06 -11.01 -12.68
C GLY A 68 2.74 -11.36 -13.15
N GLU A 69 1.93 -11.13 -12.51
CA GLU A 69 0.81 -11.44 -12.85
C GLU A 69 0.22 -10.73 -13.55
N ALA A 70 0.46 -10.01 -13.64
CA ALA A 70 -0.21 -9.32 -14.43
C ALA A 70 -0.70 -9.32 -15.25
#